data_47a8b51f25866c39e13fbee4a97c67e9
#
_entry.id   47a8b51f25866c39e13fbee4a97c67e9
#
_cell.length_a   1.000
_cell.length_b   1.000
_cell.length_c   1.000
_cell.angle_alpha   90.00
_cell.angle_beta   90.00
_cell.angle_gamma   90.00
#
_symmetry.space_group_name_H-M   'P 1'
#
loop_
_entity.id
_entity.type
_entity.pdbx_description
1 polymer ?
#
loop_
_entity_poly.entity_id
_entity_poly.type
_entity_poly.pdbx_seq_one_letter_code
_entity_poly.pdbx_strand_id
1 'polypeptide(L)'
;MMAAETKKIWMDGKLVNSEDAKVHVLSHTLHYGVGVFEGIRCYATRNGPAIFRLEDHVKRLIASARIYRMPLPYSEAEILRAILDTQTANDVVPSYIRPILYRGEPALGVKNQKGRVSLAVAAIPAKKYLGEHSEAGVRAKISPFRKPHSDAIPSAAKANGNYINSYLAGIDAAEDGYDEAILLDQNGYVAEGTGENIFVVRNGVVYTPGPESDILLGVTRASVLEIARDLGFTVVEKLLSVSELLTADEAFFSGTYAEIAPIREIGHYPVGNGKPGRVTRDIMDVFYKLIRGEEPKYARWLHPVAAVVKPVARPVRRAASS
;
A
#
# COMPACT_ATOMS: atom_id res chain seq x y z
N MET A 1 2.87 -4.95 17.88
CA MET A 1 2.88 -3.74 18.73
C MET A 1 2.25 -2.49 18.07
N MET A 2 1.71 -2.54 16.84
CA MET A 2 1.11 -1.37 16.16
C MET A 2 -0.39 -1.14 16.48
N ALA A 3 -1.12 -2.14 16.94
CA ALA A 3 -2.57 -2.03 17.22
C ALA A 3 -2.89 -1.20 18.49
N ALA A 4 -1.93 -1.04 19.41
CA ALA A 4 -2.15 -0.32 20.67
C ALA A 4 -2.27 1.22 20.52
N GLU A 5 -1.96 1.77 19.36
CA GLU A 5 -1.96 3.22 19.12
C GLU A 5 -3.21 3.71 18.35
N THR A 6 -4.03 2.78 17.81
CA THR A 6 -5.30 3.12 17.15
C THR A 6 -6.42 3.20 18.18
N LYS A 7 -7.02 4.38 18.34
CA LYS A 7 -8.08 4.60 19.32
C LYS A 7 -9.46 4.22 18.80
N LYS A 8 -9.76 4.56 17.56
CA LYS A 8 -11.05 4.37 16.90
C LYS A 8 -10.91 3.61 15.60
N ILE A 9 -11.83 2.71 15.36
CA ILE A 9 -12.02 2.01 14.09
C ILE A 9 -13.44 2.33 13.60
N TRP A 10 -13.55 2.73 12.33
CA TRP A 10 -14.86 2.79 11.71
C TRP A 10 -15.28 1.38 11.31
N MET A 11 -16.44 0.95 11.73
CA MET A 11 -16.95 -0.40 11.49
C MET A 11 -18.44 -0.34 11.24
N ASP A 12 -18.84 -0.72 10.04
CA ASP A 12 -20.24 -0.84 9.61
C ASP A 12 -21.15 0.35 9.97
N GLY A 13 -20.69 1.57 9.64
CA GLY A 13 -21.48 2.81 9.78
C GLY A 13 -21.16 3.63 11.03
N LYS A 14 -20.28 3.17 11.93
CA LYS A 14 -19.94 3.89 13.18
C LYS A 14 -18.50 3.77 13.58
N LEU A 15 -18.01 4.76 14.32
CA LEU A 15 -16.71 4.70 15.01
C LEU A 15 -16.88 3.93 16.33
N VAL A 16 -16.12 2.84 16.49
CA VAL A 16 -16.04 2.05 17.72
C VAL A 16 -14.66 2.19 18.35
N ASN A 17 -14.50 1.82 19.62
CA ASN A 17 -13.15 1.72 20.19
C ASN A 17 -12.40 0.54 19.53
N SER A 18 -11.09 0.64 19.44
CA SER A 18 -10.28 -0.40 18.81
C SER A 18 -10.46 -1.78 19.46
N GLU A 19 -10.63 -1.82 20.78
CA GLU A 19 -10.88 -3.05 21.56
C GLU A 19 -12.24 -3.71 21.28
N ASP A 20 -13.22 -2.94 20.77
CA ASP A 20 -14.55 -3.40 20.42
C ASP A 20 -14.68 -3.84 18.95
N ALA A 21 -13.66 -3.57 18.12
CA ALA A 21 -13.62 -3.95 16.71
C ALA A 21 -13.31 -5.43 16.56
N LYS A 22 -14.30 -6.29 16.79
CA LYS A 22 -14.17 -7.75 16.81
C LYS A 22 -14.91 -8.38 15.64
N VAL A 23 -14.38 -9.50 15.17
CA VAL A 23 -14.98 -10.32 14.11
C VAL A 23 -15.22 -11.72 14.66
N HIS A 24 -16.36 -12.31 14.31
CA HIS A 24 -16.71 -13.65 14.77
C HIS A 24 -15.75 -14.70 14.19
N VAL A 25 -15.31 -15.67 14.99
CA VAL A 25 -14.36 -16.71 14.58
C VAL A 25 -14.82 -17.52 13.36
N LEU A 26 -16.13 -17.71 13.18
CA LEU A 26 -16.72 -18.40 12.03
C LEU A 26 -16.95 -17.49 10.83
N SER A 27 -16.37 -16.28 10.78
CA SER A 27 -16.50 -15.39 9.62
C SER A 27 -15.88 -16.03 8.38
N HIS A 28 -16.57 -15.92 7.25
CA HIS A 28 -16.16 -16.55 5.99
C HIS A 28 -14.76 -16.08 5.53
N THR A 29 -14.45 -14.79 5.68
CA THR A 29 -13.15 -14.24 5.31
C THR A 29 -12.01 -14.87 6.11
N LEU A 30 -12.21 -15.14 7.40
CA LEU A 30 -11.19 -15.74 8.25
C LEU A 30 -10.85 -17.17 7.82
N HIS A 31 -11.84 -17.95 7.33
CA HIS A 31 -11.64 -19.33 6.91
C HIS A 31 -11.17 -19.48 5.47
N TYR A 32 -11.59 -18.59 4.55
CA TYR A 32 -11.41 -18.77 3.10
C TYR A 32 -10.67 -17.61 2.42
N GLY A 33 -10.21 -16.61 3.17
CA GLY A 33 -9.46 -15.47 2.62
C GLY A 33 -10.25 -14.55 1.69
N VAL A 34 -11.58 -14.69 1.63
CA VAL A 34 -12.44 -13.88 0.76
C VAL A 34 -12.70 -12.52 1.40
N GLY A 35 -11.79 -11.61 1.21
CA GLY A 35 -11.84 -10.22 1.60
C GLY A 35 -10.92 -9.40 0.71
N VAL A 36 -11.14 -8.10 0.62
CA VAL A 36 -10.31 -7.16 -0.15
C VAL A 36 -9.98 -5.95 0.71
N PHE A 37 -8.80 -5.38 0.52
CA PHE A 37 -8.35 -4.28 1.37
C PHE A 37 -7.54 -3.26 0.60
N GLU A 38 -7.31 -2.12 1.24
CA GLU A 38 -6.37 -1.11 0.77
C GLU A 38 -5.34 -0.75 1.83
N GLY A 39 -4.27 -0.15 1.35
CA GLY A 39 -3.27 0.51 2.17
C GLY A 39 -3.06 1.91 1.64
N ILE A 40 -3.31 2.92 2.46
CA ILE A 40 -3.35 4.32 2.07
C ILE A 40 -2.50 5.12 3.05
N ARG A 41 -1.74 6.10 2.56
CA ARG A 41 -0.92 6.97 3.42
C ARG A 41 -1.56 8.34 3.59
N CYS A 42 -1.57 8.81 4.83
CA CYS A 42 -1.77 10.21 5.14
C CYS A 42 -0.42 10.82 5.54
N TYR A 43 -0.06 11.91 4.90
CA TYR A 43 1.22 12.61 5.11
C TYR A 43 1.03 13.94 5.82
N ALA A 44 2.04 14.34 6.57
CA ALA A 44 2.16 15.71 7.06
C ALA A 44 2.67 16.60 5.92
N THR A 45 1.79 17.39 5.32
CA THR A 45 2.17 18.33 4.27
C THR A 45 2.32 19.74 4.83
N ARG A 46 2.97 20.64 4.09
CA ARG A 46 3.06 22.07 4.45
C ARG A 46 1.70 22.75 4.62
N ASN A 47 0.65 22.19 4.02
CA ASN A 47 -0.72 22.72 4.07
C ASN A 47 -1.62 21.97 5.07
N GLY A 48 -1.05 21.14 5.94
CA GLY A 48 -1.76 20.25 6.87
C GLY A 48 -1.79 18.80 6.39
N PRO A 49 -2.45 17.90 7.16
CA PRO A 49 -2.55 16.50 6.80
C PRO A 49 -3.25 16.28 5.46
N ALA A 50 -2.71 15.39 4.62
CA ALA A 50 -3.35 15.03 3.36
C ALA A 50 -3.16 13.53 3.04
N ILE A 51 -4.22 12.91 2.52
CA ILE A 51 -4.22 11.52 2.10
C ILE A 51 -3.80 11.44 0.63
N PHE A 52 -2.80 10.62 0.34
CA PHE A 52 -2.26 10.45 -0.98
C PHE A 52 -3.15 9.55 -1.84
N ARG A 53 -3.60 10.04 -3.02
CA ARG A 53 -4.37 9.30 -4.03
C ARG A 53 -5.61 8.58 -3.45
N LEU A 54 -6.33 9.24 -2.52
CA LEU A 54 -7.46 8.63 -1.80
C LEU A 54 -8.51 8.04 -2.75
N GLU A 55 -8.92 8.77 -3.75
CA GLU A 55 -9.96 8.37 -4.71
C GLU A 55 -9.52 7.15 -5.54
N ASP A 56 -8.25 7.10 -5.95
CA ASP A 56 -7.72 5.98 -6.72
C ASP A 56 -7.68 4.69 -5.88
N HIS A 57 -7.31 4.80 -4.61
CA HIS A 57 -7.35 3.67 -3.68
C HIS A 57 -8.79 3.17 -3.46
N VAL A 58 -9.76 4.07 -3.28
CA VAL A 58 -11.17 3.67 -3.10
C VAL A 58 -11.71 3.02 -4.38
N LYS A 59 -11.40 3.55 -5.56
CA LYS A 59 -11.77 2.93 -6.84
C LYS A 59 -11.19 1.52 -6.97
N ARG A 60 -9.92 1.30 -6.56
CA ARG A 60 -9.29 -0.01 -6.60
C ARG A 60 -9.90 -0.98 -5.58
N LEU A 61 -10.26 -0.51 -4.38
CA LEU A 61 -10.99 -1.31 -3.39
C LEU A 61 -12.33 -1.82 -3.96
N ILE A 62 -13.09 -0.92 -4.60
CA ILE A 62 -14.36 -1.24 -5.26
C ILE A 62 -14.15 -2.23 -6.41
N ALA A 63 -13.14 -2.01 -7.25
CA ALA A 63 -12.81 -2.93 -8.35
C ALA A 63 -12.40 -4.32 -7.82
N SER A 64 -11.60 -4.39 -6.76
CA SER A 64 -11.23 -5.65 -6.10
C SER A 64 -12.45 -6.39 -5.56
N ALA A 65 -13.37 -5.70 -4.90
CA ALA A 65 -14.61 -6.28 -4.40
C ALA A 65 -15.49 -6.83 -5.54
N ARG A 66 -15.55 -6.11 -6.68
CA ARG A 66 -16.29 -6.55 -7.87
C ARG A 66 -15.72 -7.85 -8.45
N ILE A 67 -14.39 -7.98 -8.56
CA ILE A 67 -13.71 -9.20 -9.02
C ILE A 67 -14.09 -10.39 -8.14
N TYR A 68 -14.14 -10.19 -6.81
CA TYR A 68 -14.51 -11.23 -5.83
C TYR A 68 -16.03 -11.37 -5.63
N ARG A 69 -16.84 -10.74 -6.49
CA ARG A 69 -18.32 -10.78 -6.43
C ARG A 69 -18.88 -10.44 -5.05
N MET A 70 -18.24 -9.49 -4.38
CA MET A 70 -18.69 -8.99 -3.09
C MET A 70 -19.70 -7.86 -3.33
N PRO A 71 -20.97 -8.00 -2.92
CA PRO A 71 -21.93 -6.88 -3.01
C PRO A 71 -21.48 -5.77 -2.08
N LEU A 72 -21.35 -4.55 -2.64
CA LEU A 72 -20.91 -3.40 -1.87
C LEU A 72 -22.09 -2.86 -1.04
N PRO A 73 -21.97 -2.82 0.30
CA PRO A 73 -23.01 -2.25 1.16
C PRO A 73 -22.94 -0.72 1.24
N TYR A 74 -21.86 -0.12 0.68
CA TYR A 74 -21.56 1.31 0.74
C TYR A 74 -21.22 1.86 -0.64
N SER A 75 -21.67 3.06 -0.92
CA SER A 75 -21.26 3.83 -2.09
C SER A 75 -19.79 4.29 -1.98
N GLU A 76 -19.20 4.71 -3.11
CA GLU A 76 -17.86 5.30 -3.12
C GLU A 76 -17.75 6.49 -2.15
N ALA A 77 -18.76 7.37 -2.12
CA ALA A 77 -18.78 8.54 -1.24
C ALA A 77 -18.81 8.16 0.25
N GLU A 78 -19.56 7.10 0.62
CA GLU A 78 -19.59 6.60 2.00
C GLU A 78 -18.27 5.96 2.42
N ILE A 79 -17.60 5.25 1.52
CA ILE A 79 -16.25 4.68 1.79
C ILE A 79 -15.23 5.80 1.97
N LEU A 80 -15.24 6.81 1.11
CA LEU A 80 -14.39 8.00 1.25
C LEU A 80 -14.62 8.68 2.61
N ARG A 81 -15.89 8.88 2.99
CA ARG A 81 -16.25 9.48 4.26
C ARG A 81 -15.77 8.65 5.45
N ALA A 82 -15.96 7.33 5.42
CA ALA A 82 -15.48 6.43 6.47
C ALA A 82 -13.97 6.53 6.68
N ILE A 83 -13.18 6.66 5.61
CA ILE A 83 -11.73 6.84 5.66
C ILE A 83 -11.37 8.19 6.30
N LEU A 84 -12.02 9.28 5.87
CA LEU A 84 -11.78 10.62 6.41
C LEU A 84 -12.18 10.73 7.89
N ASP A 85 -13.35 10.19 8.26
CA ASP A 85 -13.83 10.18 9.64
C ASP A 85 -12.89 9.37 10.56
N THR A 86 -12.37 8.23 10.07
CA THR A 86 -11.41 7.41 10.81
C THR A 86 -10.09 8.15 11.01
N GLN A 87 -9.55 8.76 9.96
CA GLN A 87 -8.32 9.54 10.02
C GLN A 87 -8.45 10.70 11.00
N THR A 88 -9.55 11.43 10.91
CA THR A 88 -9.84 12.57 11.79
C THR A 88 -10.00 12.13 13.26
N ALA A 89 -10.73 11.03 13.52
CA ALA A 89 -10.97 10.55 14.88
C ALA A 89 -9.71 10.06 15.61
N ASN A 90 -8.72 9.56 14.86
CA ASN A 90 -7.45 9.08 15.44
C ASN A 90 -6.40 10.19 15.58
N ASP A 91 -6.47 11.25 14.79
CA ASP A 91 -5.55 12.41 14.83
C ASP A 91 -4.06 11.99 14.78
N VAL A 92 -3.74 11.01 13.95
CA VAL A 92 -2.39 10.44 13.79
C VAL A 92 -1.82 10.81 12.43
N VAL A 93 -0.67 11.50 12.41
CA VAL A 93 0.02 11.91 11.19
C VAL A 93 1.53 11.85 11.40
N PRO A 94 2.31 11.20 10.53
CA PRO A 94 1.86 10.42 9.38
C PRO A 94 1.13 9.15 9.79
N SER A 95 0.17 8.70 8.97
CA SER A 95 -0.58 7.48 9.24
C SER A 95 -0.66 6.54 8.04
N TYR A 96 -0.93 5.27 8.35
CA TYR A 96 -1.29 4.25 7.40
C TYR A 96 -2.73 3.83 7.64
N ILE A 97 -3.57 3.98 6.62
CA ILE A 97 -5.00 3.74 6.70
C ILE A 97 -5.30 2.42 6.00
N ARG A 98 -6.03 1.53 6.69
CA ARG A 98 -6.38 0.19 6.26
C ARG A 98 -7.89 0.01 6.16
N PRO A 99 -8.54 0.37 5.04
CA PRO A 99 -9.90 -0.09 4.78
C PRO A 99 -9.88 -1.56 4.34
N ILE A 100 -10.86 -2.32 4.81
CA ILE A 100 -11.07 -3.72 4.46
C ILE A 100 -12.56 -4.00 4.28
N LEU A 101 -12.91 -4.63 3.16
CA LEU A 101 -14.21 -5.22 2.91
C LEU A 101 -14.11 -6.73 3.14
N TYR A 102 -14.97 -7.29 3.97
CA TYR A 102 -14.88 -8.68 4.37
C TYR A 102 -16.27 -9.27 4.68
N ARG A 103 -16.40 -10.59 4.63
CA ARG A 103 -17.59 -11.32 5.08
C ARG A 103 -17.41 -11.69 6.54
N GLY A 104 -17.96 -10.87 7.44
CA GLY A 104 -17.72 -10.92 8.87
C GLY A 104 -18.71 -11.80 9.63
N GLU A 105 -19.87 -12.11 9.07
CA GLU A 105 -20.88 -12.94 9.71
C GLU A 105 -20.49 -14.43 9.71
N PRO A 106 -20.97 -15.22 10.70
CA PRO A 106 -20.81 -16.66 10.74
C PRO A 106 -21.40 -17.31 9.49
N ALA A 107 -20.56 -17.85 8.61
CA ALA A 107 -20.97 -18.44 7.35
C ALA A 107 -19.92 -19.43 6.84
N LEU A 108 -20.00 -20.68 7.26
CA LEU A 108 -19.12 -21.72 6.73
C LEU A 108 -19.62 -22.27 5.40
N GLY A 109 -18.69 -22.80 4.62
CA GLY A 109 -18.89 -23.37 3.28
C GLY A 109 -18.39 -22.43 2.17
N VAL A 110 -17.50 -22.95 1.32
CA VAL A 110 -16.79 -22.19 0.27
C VAL A 110 -17.73 -21.38 -0.64
N LYS A 111 -18.90 -21.95 -0.98
CA LYS A 111 -19.88 -21.31 -1.87
C LYS A 111 -20.89 -20.43 -1.10
N ASN A 112 -20.74 -20.27 0.21
CA ASN A 112 -21.71 -19.53 1.01
C ASN A 112 -21.53 -18.03 0.82
N GLN A 113 -22.48 -17.41 0.13
CA GLN A 113 -22.51 -15.96 -0.13
C GLN A 113 -23.56 -15.22 0.70
N LYS A 114 -24.23 -15.89 1.66
CA LYS A 114 -25.36 -15.32 2.42
C LYS A 114 -24.92 -14.29 3.47
N GLY A 115 -23.67 -14.35 3.95
CA GLY A 115 -23.18 -13.40 4.93
C GLY A 115 -23.03 -11.98 4.34
N ARG A 116 -23.42 -10.99 5.14
CA ARG A 116 -23.25 -9.57 4.81
C ARG A 116 -21.77 -9.25 4.58
N VAL A 117 -21.49 -8.39 3.61
CA VAL A 117 -20.18 -7.74 3.47
C VAL A 117 -20.12 -6.58 4.44
N SER A 118 -19.09 -6.57 5.26
CA SER A 118 -18.78 -5.52 6.22
C SER A 118 -17.63 -4.65 5.72
N LEU A 119 -17.61 -3.38 6.13
CA LEU A 119 -16.48 -2.48 5.94
C LEU A 119 -15.91 -2.11 7.31
N ALA A 120 -14.60 -2.25 7.47
CA ALA A 120 -13.87 -1.65 8.58
C ALA A 120 -12.74 -0.77 8.05
N VAL A 121 -12.45 0.32 8.77
CA VAL A 121 -11.34 1.23 8.45
C VAL A 121 -10.56 1.52 9.73
N ALA A 122 -9.27 1.22 9.72
CA ALA A 122 -8.33 1.57 10.79
C ALA A 122 -7.32 2.61 10.29
N ALA A 123 -6.85 3.48 11.18
CA ALA A 123 -5.73 4.39 10.94
C ALA A 123 -4.68 4.20 12.04
N ILE A 124 -3.47 3.83 11.65
CA ILE A 124 -2.36 3.53 12.55
C ILE A 124 -1.17 4.46 12.26
N PRO A 125 -0.29 4.74 13.23
CA PRO A 125 0.94 5.47 12.96
C PRO A 125 1.76 4.81 11.86
N ALA A 126 2.19 5.60 10.88
CA ALA A 126 3.03 5.08 9.81
C ALA A 126 4.50 5.05 10.24
N LYS A 127 5.15 3.89 9.99
CA LYS A 127 6.60 3.70 10.16
C LYS A 127 7.22 3.36 8.81
N LYS A 128 8.54 3.50 8.67
CA LYS A 128 9.25 3.04 7.47
C LYS A 128 9.22 1.51 7.41
N TYR A 129 8.64 0.95 6.36
CA TYR A 129 8.39 -0.49 6.22
C TYR A 129 9.69 -1.30 6.06
N LEU A 130 10.55 -0.86 5.17
CA LEU A 130 11.82 -1.51 4.85
C LEU A 130 13.00 -0.98 5.71
N GLY A 131 12.70 -0.47 6.91
CA GLY A 131 13.68 0.06 7.85
C GLY A 131 14.09 1.51 7.57
N GLU A 132 14.79 2.12 8.54
CA GLU A 132 15.19 3.54 8.46
C GLU A 132 16.22 3.82 7.35
N HIS A 133 16.95 2.80 6.92
CA HIS A 133 17.97 2.88 5.88
C HIS A 133 17.47 2.53 4.47
N SER A 134 16.16 2.35 4.28
CA SER A 134 15.57 1.95 2.99
C SER A 134 15.91 2.91 1.84
N GLU A 135 16.12 4.19 2.13
CA GLU A 135 16.52 5.19 1.12
C GLU A 135 17.98 4.98 0.62
N ALA A 136 18.83 4.35 1.41
CA ALA A 136 20.19 3.98 1.01
C ALA A 136 20.23 2.72 0.14
N GLY A 137 19.12 1.99 0.06
CA GLY A 137 18.94 0.79 -0.73
C GLY A 137 18.81 -0.48 0.10
N VAL A 138 17.82 -1.29 -0.27
CA VAL A 138 17.51 -2.60 0.36
C VAL A 138 18.24 -3.73 -0.35
N ARG A 139 18.39 -4.85 0.36
CA ARG A 139 18.84 -6.13 -0.19
C ARG A 139 17.62 -6.99 -0.50
N ALA A 140 17.50 -7.47 -1.73
CA ALA A 140 16.42 -8.34 -2.14
C ALA A 140 16.93 -9.70 -2.60
N LYS A 141 16.10 -10.73 -2.56
CA LYS A 141 16.38 -12.03 -3.19
C LYS A 141 15.22 -12.45 -4.09
N ILE A 142 15.53 -13.21 -5.12
CA ILE A 142 14.50 -13.87 -5.93
C ILE A 142 13.91 -15.01 -5.10
N SER A 143 12.60 -14.96 -4.88
CA SER A 143 11.86 -15.96 -4.11
C SER A 143 11.74 -17.28 -4.86
N PRO A 144 11.79 -18.44 -4.16
CA PRO A 144 11.40 -19.73 -4.72
C PRO A 144 9.89 -19.82 -4.97
N PHE A 145 9.07 -18.97 -4.29
CA PHE A 145 7.63 -18.91 -4.48
C PHE A 145 7.30 -18.05 -5.71
N ARG A 146 6.45 -18.57 -6.61
CA ARG A 146 5.99 -17.87 -7.82
C ARG A 146 4.69 -17.15 -7.56
N LYS A 147 4.45 -16.04 -8.27
CA LYS A 147 3.12 -15.42 -8.28
C LYS A 147 2.10 -16.40 -8.85
N PRO A 148 0.92 -16.59 -8.21
CA PRO A 148 -0.16 -17.32 -8.82
C PRO A 148 -0.58 -16.63 -10.13
N HIS A 149 -0.82 -17.44 -11.17
CA HIS A 149 -1.36 -16.94 -12.44
C HIS A 149 -2.77 -16.35 -12.21
N SER A 150 -3.10 -15.29 -12.93
CA SER A 150 -4.38 -14.58 -12.78
C SER A 150 -5.62 -15.45 -13.03
N ASP A 151 -5.48 -16.56 -13.79
CA ASP A 151 -6.54 -17.55 -13.99
C ASP A 151 -6.82 -18.38 -12.73
N ALA A 152 -5.82 -18.55 -11.87
CA ALA A 152 -5.98 -19.25 -10.59
C ALA A 152 -6.45 -18.29 -9.49
N ILE A 153 -5.78 -17.14 -9.34
CA ILE A 153 -6.10 -16.12 -8.33
C ILE A 153 -5.94 -14.74 -9.00
N PRO A 154 -7.02 -13.95 -9.17
CA PRO A 154 -6.96 -12.66 -9.86
C PRO A 154 -5.97 -11.69 -9.21
N SER A 155 -4.84 -11.41 -9.88
CA SER A 155 -3.79 -10.49 -9.40
C SER A 155 -4.24 -9.03 -9.41
N ALA A 156 -5.20 -8.67 -10.26
CA ALA A 156 -5.77 -7.33 -10.32
C ALA A 156 -6.56 -6.93 -9.06
N ALA A 157 -6.92 -7.88 -8.19
CA ALA A 157 -7.60 -7.64 -6.94
C ALA A 157 -6.61 -7.61 -5.77
N LYS A 158 -6.68 -6.56 -4.94
CA LYS A 158 -5.96 -6.51 -3.66
C LYS A 158 -6.72 -7.30 -2.60
N ALA A 159 -6.61 -8.64 -2.67
CA ALA A 159 -7.41 -9.56 -1.88
C ALA A 159 -6.57 -10.26 -0.78
N ASN A 160 -7.20 -10.55 0.36
CA ASN A 160 -6.53 -11.15 1.52
C ASN A 160 -5.84 -12.48 1.17
N GLY A 161 -6.52 -13.34 0.38
CA GLY A 161 -5.99 -14.65 -0.01
C GLY A 161 -4.72 -14.59 -0.85
N ASN A 162 -4.53 -13.52 -1.65
CA ASN A 162 -3.34 -13.34 -2.48
C ASN A 162 -2.07 -13.13 -1.63
N TYR A 163 -2.22 -12.60 -0.41
CA TYR A 163 -1.11 -12.25 0.48
C TYR A 163 -0.48 -13.44 1.20
N ILE A 164 -1.07 -14.64 1.12
CA ILE A 164 -0.44 -15.87 1.63
C ILE A 164 0.87 -16.12 0.86
N ASN A 165 0.86 -15.96 -0.46
CA ASN A 165 2.05 -16.09 -1.30
C ASN A 165 3.12 -15.05 -0.94
N SER A 166 2.73 -13.78 -0.79
CA SER A 166 3.63 -12.70 -0.36
C SER A 166 4.22 -12.95 1.03
N TYR A 167 3.42 -13.46 1.96
CA TYR A 167 3.86 -13.82 3.31
C TYR A 167 4.95 -14.90 3.29
N LEU A 168 4.74 -15.98 2.54
CA LEU A 168 5.73 -17.08 2.44
C LEU A 168 7.03 -16.60 1.81
N ALA A 169 6.94 -15.80 0.74
CA ALA A 169 8.11 -15.24 0.08
C ALA A 169 8.89 -14.27 0.99
N GLY A 170 8.17 -13.42 1.72
CA GLY A 170 8.78 -12.46 2.64
C GLY A 170 9.49 -13.12 3.83
N ILE A 171 8.90 -14.17 4.40
CA ILE A 171 9.56 -14.95 5.48
C ILE A 171 10.81 -15.64 4.97
N ASP A 172 10.74 -16.30 3.81
CA ASP A 172 11.90 -16.97 3.20
C ASP A 172 13.06 -15.97 2.93
N ALA A 173 12.74 -14.76 2.48
CA ALA A 173 13.74 -13.72 2.30
C ALA A 173 14.35 -13.25 3.64
N ALA A 174 13.51 -13.04 4.64
CA ALA A 174 13.94 -12.58 5.96
C ALA A 174 14.81 -13.61 6.70
N GLU A 175 14.49 -14.91 6.60
CA GLU A 175 15.29 -16.01 7.17
C GLU A 175 16.68 -16.09 6.54
N ASP A 176 16.82 -15.73 5.25
CA ASP A 176 18.11 -15.63 4.56
C ASP A 176 18.81 -14.27 4.75
N GLY A 177 18.25 -13.37 5.57
CA GLY A 177 18.85 -12.07 5.90
C GLY A 177 18.70 -11.01 4.83
N TYR A 178 17.69 -11.13 3.95
CA TYR A 178 17.31 -10.10 2.98
C TYR A 178 16.15 -9.26 3.50
N ASP A 179 16.04 -8.02 3.00
CA ASP A 179 15.03 -7.06 3.42
C ASP A 179 13.68 -7.30 2.70
N GLU A 180 13.74 -7.84 1.47
CA GLU A 180 12.55 -8.05 0.64
C GLU A 180 12.75 -9.21 -0.37
N ALA A 181 11.63 -9.79 -0.83
CA ALA A 181 11.61 -10.82 -1.87
C ALA A 181 11.15 -10.25 -3.22
N ILE A 182 11.76 -10.73 -4.29
CA ILE A 182 11.31 -10.50 -5.67
C ILE A 182 10.61 -11.77 -6.15
N LEU A 183 9.34 -11.64 -6.49
CA LEU A 183 8.51 -12.72 -7.03
C LEU A 183 8.63 -12.75 -8.55
N LEU A 184 8.69 -13.94 -9.11
CA LEU A 184 8.58 -14.17 -10.54
C LEU A 184 7.18 -14.70 -10.88
N ASP A 185 6.72 -14.47 -12.11
CA ASP A 185 5.51 -15.09 -12.63
C ASP A 185 5.71 -16.59 -12.91
N GLN A 186 4.68 -17.29 -13.39
CA GLN A 186 4.74 -18.71 -13.70
C GLN A 186 5.72 -19.05 -14.82
N ASN A 187 6.00 -18.09 -15.72
CA ASN A 187 6.92 -18.25 -16.84
C ASN A 187 8.38 -17.89 -16.49
N GLY A 188 8.64 -17.40 -15.28
CA GLY A 188 9.96 -17.03 -14.80
C GLY A 188 10.36 -15.60 -15.10
N TYR A 189 9.43 -14.74 -15.55
CA TYR A 189 9.67 -13.30 -15.65
C TYR A 189 9.47 -12.62 -14.29
N VAL A 190 10.17 -11.52 -14.11
CA VAL A 190 10.06 -10.68 -12.92
C VAL A 190 8.65 -10.12 -12.82
N ALA A 191 8.00 -10.27 -11.67
CA ALA A 191 6.67 -9.75 -11.41
C ALA A 191 6.73 -8.52 -10.48
N GLU A 192 6.84 -8.71 -9.20
CA GLU A 192 6.80 -7.64 -8.19
C GLU A 192 7.46 -8.08 -6.88
N GLY A 193 7.57 -7.19 -5.88
CA GLY A 193 7.93 -7.56 -4.50
C GLY A 193 6.76 -8.22 -3.76
N THR A 194 6.89 -8.40 -2.43
CA THR A 194 5.82 -9.01 -1.62
C THR A 194 4.61 -8.06 -1.44
N GLY A 195 4.83 -6.75 -1.45
CA GLY A 195 3.79 -5.71 -1.34
C GLY A 195 4.04 -4.49 -2.21
N GLU A 196 5.03 -4.53 -3.11
CA GLU A 196 5.54 -3.44 -3.93
C GLU A 196 5.70 -3.86 -5.39
N ASN A 197 5.52 -2.92 -6.31
CA ASN A 197 5.93 -3.10 -7.70
C ASN A 197 7.44 -2.83 -7.85
N ILE A 198 8.06 -3.40 -8.86
CA ILE A 198 9.48 -3.26 -9.15
C ILE A 198 9.70 -2.44 -10.43
N PHE A 199 10.75 -1.62 -10.42
CA PHE A 199 11.27 -0.86 -11.55
C PHE A 199 12.75 -1.18 -11.75
N VAL A 200 13.16 -1.18 -13.01
CA VAL A 200 14.54 -1.42 -13.45
C VAL A 200 14.97 -0.30 -14.38
N VAL A 201 16.15 0.25 -14.18
CA VAL A 201 16.73 1.24 -15.09
C VAL A 201 17.89 0.61 -15.84
N ARG A 202 17.90 0.76 -17.15
CA ARG A 202 19.02 0.33 -18.01
C ARG A 202 19.23 1.31 -19.16
N ASN A 203 20.44 1.78 -19.33
CA ASN A 203 20.80 2.79 -20.36
C ASN A 203 19.88 4.02 -20.32
N GLY A 204 19.51 4.48 -19.13
CA GLY A 204 18.63 5.64 -18.93
C GLY A 204 17.13 5.40 -19.22
N VAL A 205 16.73 4.19 -19.59
CA VAL A 205 15.33 3.80 -19.81
C VAL A 205 14.79 3.13 -18.56
N VAL A 206 13.58 3.51 -18.12
CA VAL A 206 12.88 2.93 -16.98
C VAL A 206 11.97 1.82 -17.46
N TYR A 207 12.17 0.62 -16.98
CA TYR A 207 11.35 -0.55 -17.27
C TYR A 207 10.59 -1.00 -16.03
N THR A 208 9.38 -1.55 -16.22
CA THR A 208 8.61 -2.19 -15.16
C THR A 208 7.74 -3.29 -15.74
N PRO A 209 7.48 -4.38 -14.99
CA PRO A 209 6.52 -5.39 -15.43
C PRO A 209 5.14 -4.80 -15.67
N GLY A 210 4.46 -5.25 -16.73
CA GLY A 210 3.07 -4.94 -17.06
C GLY A 210 2.09 -5.92 -16.41
N PRO A 211 0.78 -5.75 -16.65
CA PRO A 211 -0.27 -6.63 -16.11
C PRO A 211 -0.13 -8.09 -16.57
N GLU A 212 0.55 -8.34 -17.67
CA GLU A 212 0.87 -9.68 -18.18
C GLU A 212 1.81 -10.49 -17.28
N SER A 213 2.46 -9.85 -16.32
CA SER A 213 3.32 -10.49 -15.29
C SER A 213 2.57 -10.81 -13.99
N ASP A 214 1.24 -10.89 -14.02
CA ASP A 214 0.41 -11.18 -12.83
C ASP A 214 0.61 -10.23 -11.65
N ILE A 215 0.96 -8.97 -11.90
CA ILE A 215 1.17 -7.95 -10.88
C ILE A 215 -0.13 -7.29 -10.42
N LEU A 216 -0.10 -6.70 -9.21
CA LEU A 216 -1.08 -5.72 -8.82
C LEU A 216 -0.71 -4.35 -9.42
N LEU A 217 -1.65 -3.70 -10.13
CA LEU A 217 -1.44 -2.35 -10.63
C LEU A 217 -1.43 -1.34 -9.46
N GLY A 218 -0.23 -1.01 -8.99
CA GLY A 218 -0.01 -0.16 -7.83
C GLY A 218 -0.39 1.30 -8.07
N VAL A 219 -1.01 1.95 -7.08
CA VAL A 219 -1.29 3.40 -7.12
C VAL A 219 0.02 4.18 -7.08
N THR A 220 0.97 3.77 -6.25
CA THR A 220 2.31 4.37 -6.24
C THR A 220 3.06 4.10 -7.54
N ARG A 221 2.93 2.88 -8.12
CA ARG A 221 3.48 2.56 -9.45
C ARG A 221 2.97 3.54 -10.51
N ALA A 222 1.65 3.77 -10.57
CA ALA A 222 1.07 4.73 -11.50
C ALA A 222 1.64 6.16 -11.32
N SER A 223 1.88 6.57 -10.08
CA SER A 223 2.50 7.86 -9.78
C SER A 223 3.96 7.91 -10.25
N VAL A 224 4.74 6.85 -10.04
CA VAL A 224 6.13 6.75 -10.51
C VAL A 224 6.20 6.80 -12.04
N LEU A 225 5.29 6.11 -12.74
CA LEU A 225 5.23 6.14 -14.20
C LEU A 225 4.98 7.56 -14.74
N GLU A 226 4.08 8.32 -14.10
CA GLU A 226 3.80 9.70 -14.48
C GLU A 226 4.98 10.62 -14.16
N ILE A 227 5.54 10.53 -12.94
CA ILE A 227 6.71 11.31 -12.54
C ILE A 227 7.91 11.07 -13.46
N ALA A 228 8.20 9.81 -13.79
CA ALA A 228 9.32 9.46 -14.66
C ALA A 228 9.16 10.05 -16.07
N ARG A 229 7.93 9.98 -16.64
CA ARG A 229 7.63 10.60 -17.95
C ARG A 229 7.75 12.12 -17.90
N ASP A 230 7.28 12.73 -16.83
CA ASP A 230 7.34 14.19 -16.61
C ASP A 230 8.77 14.71 -16.44
N LEU A 231 9.68 13.86 -15.93
CA LEU A 231 11.12 14.11 -15.88
C LEU A 231 11.83 13.88 -17.23
N GLY A 232 11.10 13.43 -18.25
CA GLY A 232 11.64 13.19 -19.59
C GLY A 232 12.29 11.81 -19.77
N PHE A 233 12.12 10.89 -18.81
CA PHE A 233 12.62 9.52 -18.98
C PHE A 233 11.68 8.70 -19.90
N THR A 234 12.28 7.89 -20.75
CA THR A 234 11.55 6.86 -21.49
C THR A 234 11.11 5.78 -20.50
N VAL A 235 9.80 5.45 -20.51
CA VAL A 235 9.22 4.44 -19.62
C VAL A 235 8.57 3.35 -20.46
N VAL A 236 8.97 2.10 -20.22
CA VAL A 236 8.50 0.93 -20.97
C VAL A 236 7.94 -0.11 -20.00
N GLU A 237 6.68 -0.48 -20.21
CA GLU A 237 6.03 -1.60 -19.52
C GLU A 237 6.21 -2.86 -20.38
N LYS A 238 6.81 -3.93 -19.82
CA LYS A 238 7.13 -5.16 -20.57
C LYS A 238 7.41 -6.33 -19.63
N LEU A 239 7.41 -7.54 -20.19
CA LEU A 239 7.99 -8.70 -19.52
C LEU A 239 9.49 -8.45 -19.26
N LEU A 240 9.95 -8.64 -18.03
CA LEU A 240 11.33 -8.48 -17.60
C LEU A 240 11.93 -9.84 -17.25
N SER A 241 13.01 -10.23 -17.94
CA SER A 241 13.76 -11.42 -17.58
C SER A 241 14.61 -11.21 -16.33
N VAL A 242 14.95 -12.29 -15.64
CA VAL A 242 15.89 -12.26 -14.51
C VAL A 242 17.27 -11.71 -14.94
N SER A 243 17.72 -12.03 -16.15
CA SER A 243 18.99 -11.50 -16.68
C SER A 243 18.97 -9.99 -16.84
N GLU A 244 17.88 -9.39 -17.26
CA GLU A 244 17.74 -7.93 -17.34
C GLU A 244 17.71 -7.29 -15.94
N LEU A 245 17.10 -7.94 -14.97
CA LEU A 245 17.10 -7.49 -13.59
C LEU A 245 18.51 -7.51 -12.98
N LEU A 246 19.26 -8.60 -13.17
CA LEU A 246 20.61 -8.76 -12.62
C LEU A 246 21.67 -7.89 -13.31
N THR A 247 21.38 -7.40 -14.52
CA THR A 247 22.27 -6.51 -15.30
C THR A 247 21.78 -5.06 -15.33
N ALA A 248 20.88 -4.70 -14.43
CA ALA A 248 20.32 -3.36 -14.32
C ALA A 248 21.36 -2.35 -13.82
N ASP A 249 21.30 -1.12 -14.33
CA ASP A 249 22.10 0.00 -13.82
C ASP A 249 21.53 0.47 -12.47
N GLU A 250 20.16 0.46 -12.33
CA GLU A 250 19.44 0.80 -11.12
C GLU A 250 18.20 -0.10 -11.01
N ALA A 251 17.76 -0.36 -9.78
CA ALA A 251 16.46 -0.97 -9.52
C ALA A 251 15.85 -0.38 -8.25
N PHE A 252 14.53 -0.33 -8.18
CA PHE A 252 13.81 0.13 -6.99
C PHE A 252 12.40 -0.46 -6.90
N PHE A 253 11.92 -0.56 -5.68
CA PHE A 253 10.53 -0.88 -5.39
C PHE A 253 9.67 0.37 -5.27
N SER A 254 8.37 0.23 -5.56
CA SER A 254 7.37 1.26 -5.32
C SER A 254 6.13 0.68 -4.68
N GLY A 255 5.69 1.27 -3.57
CA GLY A 255 4.49 0.83 -2.86
C GLY A 255 3.99 1.88 -1.88
N THR A 256 2.75 1.78 -1.46
CA THR A 256 2.19 2.76 -0.52
C THR A 256 2.94 2.77 0.82
N TYR A 257 3.36 1.61 1.31
CA TYR A 257 4.04 1.51 2.59
C TYR A 257 5.55 1.65 2.47
N ALA A 258 6.13 1.11 1.38
CA ALA A 258 7.55 1.21 1.08
C ALA A 258 7.94 2.56 0.45
N GLU A 259 6.97 3.31 -0.08
CA GLU A 259 7.18 4.53 -0.87
C GLU A 259 8.03 4.22 -2.11
N ILE A 260 9.23 4.78 -2.23
CA ILE A 260 10.22 4.42 -3.23
C ILE A 260 11.45 3.90 -2.50
N ALA A 261 11.77 2.62 -2.68
CA ALA A 261 12.88 1.96 -2.02
C ALA A 261 13.89 1.44 -3.06
N PRO A 262 15.06 2.07 -3.20
CA PRO A 262 16.11 1.58 -4.08
C PRO A 262 16.54 0.16 -3.70
N ILE A 263 16.92 -0.66 -4.68
CA ILE A 263 17.48 -1.99 -4.49
C ILE A 263 18.99 -1.89 -4.77
N ARG A 264 19.83 -2.19 -3.75
CA ARG A 264 21.28 -2.13 -3.86
C ARG A 264 21.93 -3.46 -4.21
N GLU A 265 21.21 -4.56 -3.92
CA GLU A 265 21.72 -5.93 -4.09
C GLU A 265 20.56 -6.88 -4.35
N ILE A 266 20.72 -7.83 -5.25
CA ILE A 266 19.78 -8.90 -5.54
C ILE A 266 20.50 -10.24 -5.40
N GLY A 267 20.18 -11.01 -4.36
CA GLY A 267 20.99 -12.16 -3.98
C GLY A 267 22.40 -11.70 -3.61
N HIS A 268 23.41 -12.17 -4.35
CA HIS A 268 24.81 -11.75 -4.16
C HIS A 268 25.29 -10.78 -5.26
N TYR A 269 24.38 -10.26 -6.10
CA TYR A 269 24.72 -9.37 -7.20
C TYR A 269 24.41 -7.94 -6.80
N PRO A 270 25.41 -7.04 -6.81
CA PRO A 270 25.15 -5.62 -6.64
C PRO A 270 24.37 -5.07 -7.84
N VAL A 271 23.39 -4.20 -7.59
CA VAL A 271 22.70 -3.43 -8.63
C VAL A 271 23.55 -2.21 -8.94
N GLY A 272 24.02 -2.08 -10.18
CA GLY A 272 24.93 -1.01 -10.56
C GLY A 272 26.18 -0.98 -9.67
N ASN A 273 26.36 0.13 -8.93
CA ASN A 273 27.46 0.29 -7.96
C ASN A 273 27.04 0.03 -6.50
N GLY A 274 25.88 -0.58 -6.28
CA GLY A 274 25.33 -0.84 -4.95
C GLY A 274 24.74 0.39 -4.24
N LYS A 275 24.47 1.48 -4.97
CA LYS A 275 23.87 2.73 -4.46
C LYS A 275 22.72 3.18 -5.37
N PRO A 276 21.77 3.94 -4.85
CA PRO A 276 20.71 4.54 -5.68
C PRO A 276 21.31 5.34 -6.84
N GLY A 277 20.92 5.02 -8.06
CA GLY A 277 21.38 5.71 -9.26
C GLY A 277 20.70 7.07 -9.45
N ARG A 278 21.08 7.78 -10.51
CA ARG A 278 20.56 9.13 -10.80
C ARG A 278 19.05 9.12 -11.06
N VAL A 279 18.56 8.20 -11.91
CA VAL A 279 17.16 8.15 -12.30
C VAL A 279 16.27 7.88 -11.08
N THR A 280 16.67 6.92 -10.25
CA THR A 280 15.96 6.60 -8.99
C THR A 280 15.92 7.82 -8.07
N ARG A 281 17.05 8.52 -7.87
CA ARG A 281 17.10 9.73 -7.03
C ARG A 281 16.22 10.85 -7.55
N ASP A 282 16.26 11.13 -8.87
CA ASP A 282 15.45 12.19 -9.47
C ASP A 282 13.94 11.91 -9.26
N ILE A 283 13.51 10.65 -9.40
CA ILE A 283 12.11 10.23 -9.11
C ILE A 283 11.78 10.36 -7.63
N MET A 284 12.68 9.91 -6.74
CA MET A 284 12.52 10.02 -5.28
C MET A 284 12.39 11.49 -4.85
N ASP A 285 13.21 12.38 -5.38
CA ASP A 285 13.19 13.81 -5.03
C ASP A 285 11.84 14.44 -5.35
N VAL A 286 11.27 14.16 -6.53
CA VAL A 286 9.94 14.64 -6.90
C VAL A 286 8.87 14.02 -6.02
N PHE A 287 8.94 12.70 -5.78
CA PHE A 287 7.97 12.00 -4.95
C PHE A 287 7.97 12.53 -3.51
N TYR A 288 9.12 12.73 -2.91
CA TYR A 288 9.20 13.24 -1.53
C TYR A 288 8.80 14.72 -1.42
N LYS A 289 9.07 15.56 -2.43
CA LYS A 289 8.52 16.92 -2.50
C LYS A 289 7.00 16.91 -2.59
N LEU A 290 6.46 16.04 -3.45
CA LEU A 290 5.03 15.86 -3.62
C LEU A 290 4.33 15.50 -2.30
N ILE A 291 4.78 14.45 -1.59
CA ILE A 291 4.12 14.02 -0.35
C ILE A 291 4.27 15.03 0.80
N ARG A 292 5.20 15.98 0.70
CA ARG A 292 5.28 17.15 1.61
C ARG A 292 4.43 18.34 1.14
N GLY A 293 3.74 18.22 -0.03
CA GLY A 293 2.94 19.31 -0.61
C GLY A 293 3.77 20.45 -1.20
N GLU A 294 5.00 20.17 -1.59
CA GLU A 294 5.97 21.13 -2.16
C GLU A 294 6.00 21.09 -3.70
N GLU A 295 5.25 20.17 -4.32
CA GLU A 295 5.21 19.99 -5.77
C GLU A 295 3.81 20.29 -6.33
N PRO A 296 3.52 21.52 -6.77
CA PRO A 296 2.19 21.95 -7.18
C PRO A 296 1.60 21.15 -8.35
N LYS A 297 2.45 20.64 -9.25
CA LYS A 297 2.03 19.86 -10.42
C LYS A 297 1.16 18.66 -10.03
N TYR A 298 1.43 18.04 -8.88
CA TYR A 298 0.74 16.85 -8.40
C TYR A 298 -0.17 17.12 -7.19
N ALA A 299 -0.51 18.38 -6.91
CA ALA A 299 -1.38 18.76 -5.78
C ALA A 299 -2.72 18.02 -5.79
N ARG A 300 -3.24 17.64 -6.97
CA ARG A 300 -4.46 16.85 -7.15
C ARG A 300 -4.40 15.44 -6.52
N TRP A 301 -3.21 14.93 -6.22
CA TRP A 301 -3.02 13.62 -5.58
C TRP A 301 -3.10 13.67 -4.06
N LEU A 302 -3.16 14.86 -3.49
CA LEU A 302 -3.21 15.09 -2.06
C LEU A 302 -4.63 15.53 -1.66
N HIS A 303 -5.38 14.62 -1.04
CA HIS A 303 -6.70 14.91 -0.51
C HIS A 303 -6.58 15.49 0.90
N PRO A 304 -6.91 16.77 1.13
CA PRO A 304 -6.77 17.38 2.45
C PRO A 304 -7.66 16.71 3.49
N VAL A 305 -7.13 16.48 4.69
CA VAL A 305 -7.90 16.06 5.85
C VAL A 305 -8.22 17.31 6.67
N ALA A 306 -9.52 17.51 6.96
CA ALA A 306 -9.93 18.64 7.80
C ALA A 306 -9.24 18.57 9.17
N ALA A 307 -8.59 19.64 9.56
CA ALA A 307 -7.98 19.73 10.88
C ALA A 307 -9.06 19.58 11.96
N VAL A 308 -8.81 18.74 12.96
CA VAL A 308 -9.65 18.70 14.17
C VAL A 308 -9.49 20.06 14.86
N VAL A 309 -10.53 20.89 14.79
CA VAL A 309 -10.58 22.10 15.62
C VAL A 309 -10.71 21.63 17.07
N LYS A 310 -9.58 21.53 17.79
CA LYS A 310 -9.63 21.28 19.23
C LYS A 310 -10.40 22.42 19.86
N PRO A 311 -11.48 22.16 20.64
CA PRO A 311 -12.16 23.22 21.34
C PRO A 311 -11.16 23.94 22.23
N VAL A 312 -11.02 25.24 22.05
CA VAL A 312 -10.21 26.10 22.92
C VAL A 312 -10.75 25.90 24.33
N ALA A 313 -9.93 25.34 25.21
CA ALA A 313 -10.29 25.19 26.61
C ALA A 313 -10.67 26.59 27.15
N ARG A 314 -11.95 26.79 27.51
CA ARG A 314 -12.37 28.04 28.16
C ARG A 314 -11.59 28.18 29.44
N PRO A 315 -10.94 29.32 29.70
CA PRO A 315 -10.24 29.53 30.94
C PRO A 315 -11.25 29.39 32.09
N VAL A 316 -10.94 28.49 33.01
CA VAL A 316 -11.71 28.35 34.26
C VAL A 316 -11.63 29.66 34.99
N ARG A 317 -12.73 30.41 35.06
CA ARG A 317 -12.83 31.59 35.93
C ARG A 317 -12.66 31.10 37.37
N ARG A 318 -11.52 31.42 38.00
CA ARG A 318 -11.37 31.27 39.44
C ARG A 318 -12.40 32.17 40.12
N ALA A 319 -13.33 31.55 40.85
CA ALA A 319 -14.22 32.30 41.73
C ALA A 319 -13.37 33.03 42.74
N ALA A 320 -13.51 34.35 42.80
CA ALA A 320 -12.92 35.14 43.84
C ALA A 320 -13.64 34.78 45.17
N SER A 321 -12.88 34.25 46.13
CA SER A 321 -13.33 34.04 47.48
C SER A 321 -13.41 35.39 48.17
N SER A 322 -14.61 35.82 48.48
CA SER A 322 -14.89 36.90 49.42
C SER A 322 -14.89 36.35 50.85
#